data_9d6d354af3b878007e4c57339b927921
#
_entry.id   9d6d354af3b878007e4c57339b927921
#
_cell.length_a   1.000
_cell.length_b   1.000
_cell.length_c   1.000
_cell.angle_alpha   90.00
_cell.angle_beta   90.00
_cell.angle_gamma   90.00
#
_symmetry.space_group_name_H-M   'P 1'
#
loop_
_entity.id
_entity.type
_entity.pdbx_description
1 polymer ?
#
loop_
_entity_poly.entity_id
_entity_poly.type
_entity_poly.pdbx_seq_one_letter_code
_entity_poly.pdbx_strand_id
1 'polypeptide(L)'
;TIEQLQRVLGSLPENPRVVASGNFATPQVVLHALDSVVPEYRLHMLNAQKPLPDREGVTYETAFVGPGMRHHPRLSYIPCRLSLVPVLFRDHFRPDIVLLHTSTPRHDTVSLGTEVNILPAAIESVRERGGLVVVQANRQMPYTYGDAVVYEHEIDYLVEVDEPLPTHEPGPLDDVSRQIGELIGARAQDDSTLQLGIGAVPDAVLASLTQQRGLRVWTEMFSDGVLELHRRDALDRDVPI
;
A
#
# COMPACT_ATOMS: atom_id res chain seq x y z
N THR A 1 -19.85 13.60 8.09
CA THR A 1 -20.43 13.44 6.74
C THR A 1 -19.41 13.85 5.67
N ILE A 2 -19.60 13.37 4.44
CA ILE A 2 -18.77 13.77 3.28
C ILE A 2 -18.76 15.29 3.09
N GLU A 3 -19.90 15.96 3.27
CA GLU A 3 -19.99 17.42 3.17
C GLU A 3 -19.16 18.17 4.23
N GLN A 4 -19.05 17.61 5.44
CA GLN A 4 -18.14 18.18 6.47
C GLN A 4 -16.67 17.99 6.08
N LEU A 5 -16.32 16.82 5.57
CA LEU A 5 -15.00 16.54 5.05
C LEU A 5 -14.64 17.50 3.91
N GLN A 6 -15.52 17.67 2.91
CA GLN A 6 -15.29 18.58 1.78
C GLN A 6 -15.06 20.03 2.22
N ARG A 7 -15.77 20.52 3.25
CA ARG A 7 -15.52 21.86 3.81
C ARG A 7 -14.12 22.00 4.38
N VAL A 8 -13.64 21.00 5.08
CA VAL A 8 -12.28 20.99 5.65
C VAL A 8 -11.23 20.86 4.55
N LEU A 9 -11.44 19.99 3.59
CA LEU A 9 -10.56 19.83 2.44
C LEU A 9 -10.45 21.11 1.60
N GLY A 10 -11.55 21.87 1.48
CA GLY A 10 -11.56 23.18 0.81
C GLY A 10 -10.77 24.29 1.56
N SER A 11 -10.34 24.05 2.80
CA SER A 11 -9.50 24.98 3.57
C SER A 11 -7.99 24.64 3.52
N LEU A 12 -7.59 23.62 2.78
CA LEU A 12 -6.19 23.29 2.55
C LEU A 12 -5.44 24.46 1.89
N PRO A 13 -4.11 24.56 2.06
CA PRO A 13 -3.31 25.58 1.36
C PRO A 13 -3.41 25.42 -0.16
N GLU A 14 -2.97 26.42 -0.90
CA GLU A 14 -2.88 26.33 -2.36
C GLU A 14 -1.92 25.22 -2.80
N ASN A 15 -2.34 24.44 -3.78
CA ASN A 15 -1.57 23.33 -4.35
C ASN A 15 -0.95 22.38 -3.28
N PRO A 16 -1.77 21.81 -2.36
CA PRO A 16 -1.28 21.01 -1.27
C PRO A 16 -0.64 19.70 -1.77
N ARG A 17 0.31 19.17 -1.01
CA ARG A 17 0.82 17.82 -1.25
C ARG A 17 -0.01 16.81 -0.47
N VAL A 18 -0.66 15.94 -1.21
CA VAL A 18 -1.50 14.85 -0.75
C VAL A 18 -0.71 13.55 -0.85
N VAL A 19 -0.46 12.88 0.26
CA VAL A 19 0.04 11.51 0.26
C VAL A 19 -1.15 10.58 0.44
N ALA A 20 -1.30 9.59 -0.43
CA ALA A 20 -2.41 8.63 -0.32
C ALA A 20 -1.91 7.19 -0.36
N SER A 21 -2.65 6.29 0.29
CA SER A 21 -2.46 4.84 0.15
C SER A 21 -2.46 4.46 -1.32
N GLY A 22 -1.49 3.66 -1.73
CA GLY A 22 -1.30 3.23 -3.11
C GLY A 22 -1.79 1.82 -3.39
N ASN A 23 -1.21 1.17 -4.39
CA ASN A 23 -1.55 -0.18 -4.79
C ASN A 23 -3.07 -0.41 -4.88
N PHE A 24 -3.54 -1.53 -4.33
CA PHE A 24 -4.96 -1.89 -4.25
C PHE A 24 -5.68 -1.29 -3.04
N ALA A 25 -5.01 -0.45 -2.26
CA ALA A 25 -5.55 0.25 -1.10
C ALA A 25 -5.83 1.74 -1.37
N THR A 26 -6.03 2.16 -2.61
CA THR A 26 -6.36 3.55 -2.93
C THR A 26 -7.70 3.94 -2.28
N PRO A 27 -7.74 5.02 -1.45
CA PRO A 27 -8.96 5.45 -0.74
C PRO A 27 -9.86 6.28 -1.67
N GLN A 28 -10.57 5.61 -2.57
CA GLN A 28 -11.29 6.24 -3.70
C GLN A 28 -12.34 7.25 -3.25
N VAL A 29 -13.09 6.98 -2.17
CA VAL A 29 -14.17 7.87 -1.71
C VAL A 29 -13.61 9.19 -1.18
N VAL A 30 -12.58 9.13 -0.31
CA VAL A 30 -11.99 10.36 0.23
C VAL A 30 -11.12 11.09 -0.80
N LEU A 31 -10.48 10.37 -1.71
CA LEU A 31 -9.74 10.96 -2.83
C LEU A 31 -10.68 11.70 -3.78
N HIS A 32 -11.84 11.12 -4.09
CA HIS A 32 -12.87 11.80 -4.90
C HIS A 32 -13.45 13.02 -4.17
N ALA A 33 -13.68 12.94 -2.86
CA ALA A 33 -14.13 14.08 -2.06
C ALA A 33 -13.13 15.23 -2.10
N LEU A 34 -11.81 14.93 -2.01
CA LEU A 34 -10.75 15.91 -2.16
C LEU A 34 -10.73 16.52 -3.57
N ASP A 35 -10.75 15.68 -4.60
CA ASP A 35 -10.70 16.11 -6.00
C ASP A 35 -11.84 17.03 -6.40
N SER A 36 -13.01 16.87 -5.76
CA SER A 36 -14.20 17.68 -6.03
C SER A 36 -14.14 19.12 -5.52
N VAL A 37 -13.25 19.41 -4.53
CA VAL A 37 -13.21 20.73 -3.85
C VAL A 37 -11.84 21.40 -3.86
N VAL A 38 -10.76 20.66 -4.14
CA VAL A 38 -9.40 21.20 -4.21
C VAL A 38 -9.00 21.38 -5.68
N PRO A 39 -8.87 22.63 -6.17
CA PRO A 39 -8.63 22.89 -7.60
C PRO A 39 -7.31 22.33 -8.12
N GLU A 40 -6.24 22.49 -7.33
CA GLU A 40 -4.89 22.10 -7.69
C GLU A 40 -4.23 21.37 -6.53
N TYR A 41 -3.56 20.24 -6.78
CA TYR A 41 -2.81 19.51 -5.77
C TYR A 41 -1.78 18.56 -6.38
N ARG A 42 -0.82 18.16 -5.57
CA ARG A 42 0.20 17.16 -5.90
C ARG A 42 -0.13 15.85 -5.21
N LEU A 43 -0.44 14.82 -5.98
CA LEU A 43 -0.81 13.50 -5.49
C LEU A 43 0.41 12.58 -5.46
N HIS A 44 0.90 12.27 -4.26
CA HIS A 44 1.99 11.33 -4.02
C HIS A 44 1.44 9.97 -3.64
N MET A 45 1.74 8.94 -4.42
CA MET A 45 1.36 7.55 -4.16
C MET A 45 2.46 6.61 -4.66
N LEU A 46 2.64 5.47 -4.02
CA LEU A 46 3.45 4.37 -4.57
C LEU A 46 2.57 3.42 -5.38
N ASN A 47 3.11 2.96 -6.50
CA ASN A 47 2.48 1.94 -7.36
C ASN A 47 0.98 2.17 -7.60
N ALA A 48 0.60 3.41 -7.87
CA ALA A 48 -0.80 3.80 -8.02
C ALA A 48 -1.50 3.00 -9.13
N GLN A 49 -2.72 2.55 -8.83
CA GLN A 49 -3.61 1.85 -9.75
C GLN A 49 -4.70 2.81 -10.26
N LYS A 50 -5.31 2.51 -11.41
CA LYS A 50 -6.49 3.24 -11.91
C LYS A 50 -7.75 2.76 -11.17
N PRO A 51 -8.78 3.62 -11.01
CA PRO A 51 -8.84 5.01 -11.49
C PRO A 51 -8.12 5.99 -10.57
N LEU A 52 -7.63 7.10 -11.15
CA LEU A 52 -7.08 8.26 -10.43
C LEU A 52 -7.72 9.54 -10.98
N PRO A 53 -7.80 10.62 -10.17
CA PRO A 53 -8.20 11.93 -10.67
C PRO A 53 -7.27 12.37 -11.80
N ASP A 54 -7.82 12.59 -12.99
CA ASP A 54 -7.06 12.96 -14.19
C ASP A 54 -7.62 14.22 -14.84
N ARG A 55 -7.40 15.37 -14.21
CA ARG A 55 -7.77 16.68 -14.69
C ARG A 55 -6.61 17.66 -14.61
N GLU A 56 -6.72 18.76 -15.32
CA GLU A 56 -5.83 19.91 -15.13
C GLU A 56 -5.84 20.35 -13.64
N GLY A 57 -4.70 20.71 -13.10
CA GLY A 57 -4.52 21.02 -11.67
C GLY A 57 -4.04 19.85 -10.83
N VAL A 58 -4.10 18.60 -11.32
CA VAL A 58 -3.55 17.43 -10.60
C VAL A 58 -2.18 17.07 -11.16
N THR A 59 -1.16 17.13 -10.31
CA THR A 59 0.21 16.65 -10.60
C THR A 59 0.47 15.38 -9.81
N TYR A 60 1.03 14.37 -10.45
CA TYR A 60 1.40 13.13 -9.78
C TYR A 60 2.85 13.17 -9.35
N GLU A 61 3.13 12.68 -8.14
CA GLU A 61 4.48 12.47 -7.60
C GLU A 61 4.62 11.01 -7.17
N THR A 62 5.74 10.37 -7.48
CA THR A 62 5.99 9.01 -6.99
C THR A 62 7.46 8.63 -7.04
N ALA A 63 7.90 7.82 -6.07
CA ALA A 63 9.18 7.13 -6.10
C ALA A 63 9.07 5.73 -6.72
N PHE A 64 7.84 5.20 -6.91
CA PHE A 64 7.59 3.90 -7.53
C PHE A 64 6.38 3.97 -8.47
N VAL A 65 6.65 3.97 -9.76
CA VAL A 65 5.65 4.22 -10.81
C VAL A 65 4.78 2.99 -11.05
N GLY A 66 3.51 3.08 -10.68
CA GLY A 66 2.49 2.09 -11.01
C GLY A 66 1.76 2.36 -12.33
N PRO A 67 0.89 1.42 -12.74
CA PRO A 67 0.11 1.54 -13.98
C PRO A 67 -0.75 2.80 -14.07
N GLY A 68 -1.23 3.31 -12.94
CA GLY A 68 -2.07 4.50 -12.88
C GLY A 68 -1.37 5.79 -13.30
N MET A 69 -0.06 5.86 -13.09
CA MET A 69 0.74 7.07 -13.36
C MET A 69 1.72 6.90 -14.53
N ARG A 70 1.92 5.67 -15.02
CA ARG A 70 2.91 5.38 -16.06
C ARG A 70 2.63 6.16 -17.36
N HIS A 71 3.66 6.81 -17.86
CA HIS A 71 3.62 7.66 -19.08
C HIS A 71 2.67 8.86 -18.99
N HIS A 72 2.21 9.22 -17.77
CA HIS A 72 1.35 10.37 -17.61
C HIS A 72 2.14 11.69 -17.81
N PRO A 73 1.64 12.66 -18.61
CA PRO A 73 2.38 13.89 -18.92
C PRO A 73 2.63 14.79 -17.70
N ARG A 74 1.79 14.70 -16.65
CA ARG A 74 1.93 15.45 -15.40
C ARG A 74 2.59 14.62 -14.29
N LEU A 75 3.34 13.56 -14.63
CA LEU A 75 4.08 12.75 -13.67
C LEU A 75 5.42 13.40 -13.33
N SER A 76 5.65 13.66 -12.07
CA SER A 76 6.94 13.97 -11.47
C SER A 76 7.51 12.70 -10.81
N TYR A 77 8.37 11.99 -11.52
CA TYR A 77 9.06 10.82 -10.97
C TYR A 77 10.22 11.25 -10.08
N ILE A 78 10.30 10.67 -8.89
CA ILE A 78 11.32 10.95 -7.88
C ILE A 78 12.26 9.74 -7.80
N PRO A 79 13.43 9.78 -8.47
CA PRO A 79 14.34 8.64 -8.48
C PRO A 79 15.09 8.52 -7.15
N CYS A 80 14.55 7.73 -6.23
CA CYS A 80 15.19 7.43 -4.96
C CYS A 80 14.93 5.99 -4.53
N ARG A 81 15.70 5.51 -3.55
CA ARG A 81 15.37 4.26 -2.87
C ARG A 81 14.12 4.46 -2.01
N LEU A 82 13.23 3.47 -1.95
CA LEU A 82 12.01 3.56 -1.14
C LEU A 82 12.33 3.86 0.33
N SER A 83 13.40 3.32 0.87
CA SER A 83 13.88 3.61 2.23
C SER A 83 14.25 5.07 2.50
N LEU A 84 14.40 5.90 1.47
CA LEU A 84 14.67 7.34 1.59
C LEU A 84 13.40 8.20 1.52
N VAL A 85 12.24 7.62 1.17
CA VAL A 85 10.98 8.38 1.12
C VAL A 85 10.61 9.01 2.47
N PRO A 86 10.80 8.37 3.63
CA PRO A 86 10.61 9.01 4.93
C PRO A 86 11.45 10.28 5.11
N VAL A 87 12.70 10.26 4.65
CA VAL A 87 13.59 11.45 4.68
C VAL A 87 13.05 12.56 3.76
N LEU A 88 12.55 12.20 2.57
CA LEU A 88 11.94 13.15 1.66
C LEU A 88 10.70 13.82 2.27
N PHE A 89 9.83 13.07 2.94
CA PHE A 89 8.65 13.62 3.61
C PHE A 89 9.02 14.57 4.75
N ARG A 90 10.04 14.25 5.52
CA ARG A 90 10.52 15.11 6.60
C ARG A 90 11.13 16.41 6.09
N ASP A 91 11.97 16.35 5.04
CA ASP A 91 12.86 17.44 4.69
C ASP A 91 12.39 18.24 3.45
N HIS A 92 11.86 17.59 2.41
CA HIS A 92 11.64 18.21 1.09
C HIS A 92 10.23 18.09 0.53
N PHE A 93 9.63 16.90 0.62
CA PHE A 93 8.31 16.58 0.04
C PHE A 93 7.25 16.46 1.15
N ARG A 94 7.22 17.42 2.03
CA ARG A 94 6.38 17.42 3.22
C ARG A 94 4.90 17.38 2.85
N PRO A 95 4.13 16.39 3.34
CA PRO A 95 2.70 16.32 3.08
C PRO A 95 1.93 17.38 3.86
N ASP A 96 0.88 17.91 3.26
CA ASP A 96 -0.12 18.78 3.92
C ASP A 96 -1.31 17.95 4.41
N ILE A 97 -1.57 16.82 3.74
CA ILE A 97 -2.63 15.88 4.08
C ILE A 97 -2.23 14.44 3.71
N VAL A 98 -2.67 13.49 4.53
CA VAL A 98 -2.55 12.05 4.25
C VAL A 98 -3.95 11.44 4.14
N LEU A 99 -4.19 10.71 3.04
CA LEU A 99 -5.43 9.96 2.80
C LEU A 99 -5.15 8.46 2.93
N LEU A 100 -5.78 7.83 3.90
CA LEU A 100 -5.55 6.43 4.23
C LEU A 100 -6.76 5.56 3.89
N HIS A 101 -6.51 4.34 3.44
CA HIS A 101 -7.50 3.27 3.37
C HIS A 101 -7.17 2.24 4.43
N THR A 102 -8.06 2.08 5.40
CA THR A 102 -7.79 1.28 6.60
C THR A 102 -8.88 0.25 6.85
N SER A 103 -8.61 -0.66 7.79
CA SER A 103 -9.65 -1.47 8.40
C SER A 103 -10.66 -0.60 9.17
N THR A 104 -11.80 -1.19 9.53
CA THR A 104 -12.68 -0.57 10.54
C THR A 104 -11.98 -0.48 11.90
N PRO A 105 -12.37 0.50 12.75
CA PRO A 105 -11.79 0.64 14.08
C PRO A 105 -11.92 -0.63 14.94
N ARG A 106 -10.84 -0.93 15.67
CA ARG A 106 -10.83 -1.91 16.76
C ARG A 106 -10.29 -1.22 18.01
N HIS A 107 -11.12 -1.04 19.02
CA HIS A 107 -10.82 -0.21 20.18
C HIS A 107 -10.47 1.22 19.74
N ASP A 108 -9.27 1.66 20.04
CA ASP A 108 -8.73 3.00 19.74
C ASP A 108 -7.79 3.02 18.53
N THR A 109 -7.84 2.01 17.67
CA THR A 109 -6.93 1.86 16.52
C THR A 109 -7.65 1.45 15.25
N VAL A 110 -7.04 1.78 14.12
CA VAL A 110 -7.31 1.18 12.81
C VAL A 110 -6.03 0.54 12.28
N SER A 111 -6.15 -0.28 11.24
CA SER A 111 -4.98 -0.85 10.56
C SER A 111 -4.90 -0.36 9.12
N LEU A 112 -3.69 -0.03 8.66
CA LEU A 112 -3.40 0.28 7.25
C LEU A 112 -3.63 -0.94 6.32
N GLY A 113 -3.84 -2.12 6.90
CA GLY A 113 -4.22 -3.32 6.17
C GLY A 113 -3.12 -3.80 5.23
N THR A 114 -3.40 -3.72 3.93
CA THR A 114 -2.53 -4.26 2.88
C THR A 114 -1.48 -3.29 2.35
N GLU A 115 -1.50 -2.02 2.76
CA GLU A 115 -0.60 -0.98 2.24
C GLU A 115 -0.01 -0.16 3.40
N VAL A 116 1.20 -0.52 3.83
CA VAL A 116 1.87 0.09 4.99
C VAL A 116 3.00 1.03 4.54
N ASN A 117 4.01 0.47 3.92
CA ASN A 117 5.23 1.05 3.33
C ASN A 117 5.61 2.47 3.81
N ILE A 118 5.29 3.52 3.06
CA ILE A 118 5.66 4.91 3.36
C ILE A 118 4.65 5.64 4.25
N LEU A 119 3.50 5.04 4.53
CA LEU A 119 2.38 5.72 5.19
C LEU A 119 2.65 6.09 6.65
N PRO A 120 3.30 5.26 7.49
CA PRO A 120 3.67 5.67 8.84
C PRO A 120 4.53 6.94 8.85
N ALA A 121 5.52 7.04 7.97
CA ALA A 121 6.36 8.23 7.85
C ALA A 121 5.60 9.46 7.32
N ALA A 122 4.60 9.24 6.45
CA ALA A 122 3.73 10.33 5.99
C ALA A 122 2.84 10.85 7.13
N ILE A 123 2.28 9.96 7.96
CA ILE A 123 1.48 10.32 9.15
C ILE A 123 2.34 11.12 10.13
N GLU A 124 3.52 10.62 10.49
CA GLU A 124 4.46 11.32 11.37
C GLU A 124 4.76 12.73 10.85
N SER A 125 5.17 12.85 9.58
CA SER A 125 5.51 14.14 8.98
C SER A 125 4.35 15.12 8.93
N VAL A 126 3.13 14.68 8.60
CA VAL A 126 1.96 15.55 8.55
C VAL A 126 1.54 16.01 9.95
N ARG A 127 1.66 15.14 10.96
CA ARG A 127 1.35 15.44 12.36
C ARG A 127 2.27 16.48 12.97
N GLU A 128 3.57 16.38 12.75
CA GLU A 128 4.56 17.36 13.21
C GLU A 128 4.25 18.80 12.76
N ARG A 129 3.46 18.96 11.70
CA ARG A 129 3.14 20.24 11.08
C ARG A 129 1.70 20.70 11.26
N GLY A 130 0.88 19.92 11.95
CA GLY A 130 -0.54 20.20 12.13
C GLY A 130 -1.35 20.06 10.83
N GLY A 131 -0.89 19.25 9.89
CA GLY A 131 -1.66 18.86 8.71
C GLY A 131 -2.70 17.78 9.03
N LEU A 132 -3.43 17.30 8.02
CA LEU A 132 -4.60 16.45 8.20
C LEU A 132 -4.31 14.98 7.90
N VAL A 133 -4.87 14.09 8.72
CA VAL A 133 -4.97 12.65 8.45
C VAL A 133 -6.44 12.28 8.27
N VAL A 134 -6.79 11.83 7.06
CA VAL A 134 -8.15 11.44 6.67
C VAL A 134 -8.18 9.96 6.34
N VAL A 135 -9.10 9.25 6.94
CA VAL A 135 -9.24 7.80 6.85
C VAL A 135 -10.51 7.41 6.11
N GLN A 136 -10.39 6.55 5.12
CA GLN A 136 -11.45 5.72 4.57
C GLN A 136 -11.40 4.37 5.26
N ALA A 137 -12.26 4.14 6.26
CA ALA A 137 -12.34 2.89 7.01
C ALA A 137 -13.25 1.90 6.27
N ASN A 138 -12.70 0.79 5.82
CA ASN A 138 -13.42 -0.20 5.01
C ASN A 138 -13.60 -1.52 5.77
N ARG A 139 -14.82 -2.03 5.81
CA ARG A 139 -15.14 -3.34 6.40
C ARG A 139 -14.44 -4.51 5.72
N GLN A 140 -14.09 -4.35 4.45
CA GLN A 140 -13.40 -5.37 3.63
C GLN A 140 -11.86 -5.34 3.81
N MET A 141 -11.30 -4.26 4.40
CA MET A 141 -9.86 -4.17 4.64
C MET A 141 -9.47 -5.05 5.83
N PRO A 142 -8.51 -5.98 5.67
CA PRO A 142 -8.05 -6.81 6.77
C PRO A 142 -7.33 -5.96 7.83
N TYR A 143 -7.48 -6.36 9.09
CA TYR A 143 -6.70 -5.78 10.17
C TYR A 143 -5.36 -6.52 10.27
N THR A 144 -4.27 -5.84 9.92
CA THR A 144 -2.89 -6.30 10.08
C THR A 144 -2.24 -5.60 11.27
N TYR A 145 -1.16 -6.17 11.81
CA TYR A 145 -0.52 -5.73 13.04
C TYR A 145 0.86 -5.11 12.76
N GLY A 146 1.53 -4.68 13.82
CA GLY A 146 2.85 -4.03 13.73
C GLY A 146 2.73 -2.58 13.25
N ASP A 147 3.58 -2.18 12.33
CA ASP A 147 3.66 -0.80 11.79
C ASP A 147 2.39 -0.38 11.03
N ALA A 148 1.46 -1.31 10.78
CA ALA A 148 0.16 -1.02 10.18
C ALA A 148 -0.83 -0.35 11.16
N VAL A 149 -0.57 -0.40 12.46
CA VAL A 149 -1.50 0.10 13.49
C VAL A 149 -1.40 1.62 13.60
N VAL A 150 -2.53 2.30 13.42
CA VAL A 150 -2.67 3.76 13.56
C VAL A 150 -3.68 4.03 14.68
N TYR A 151 -3.34 4.92 15.60
CA TYR A 151 -4.18 5.26 16.74
C TYR A 151 -5.22 6.33 16.39
N GLU A 152 -6.38 6.29 17.05
CA GLU A 152 -7.49 7.23 16.84
C GLU A 152 -7.06 8.71 16.98
N HIS A 153 -6.17 9.01 17.95
CA HIS A 153 -5.67 10.37 18.16
C HIS A 153 -4.80 10.92 17.03
N GLU A 154 -4.35 10.06 16.10
CA GLU A 154 -3.63 10.44 14.90
C GLU A 154 -4.56 10.76 13.71
N ILE A 155 -5.87 10.56 13.86
CA ILE A 155 -6.87 10.68 12.81
C ILE A 155 -7.75 11.90 13.05
N ASP A 156 -7.91 12.76 12.04
CA ASP A 156 -8.80 13.92 12.13
C ASP A 156 -10.20 13.63 11.61
N TYR A 157 -10.29 12.84 10.53
CA TYR A 157 -11.56 12.50 9.89
C TYR A 157 -11.57 11.04 9.46
N LEU A 158 -12.71 10.40 9.71
CA LEU A 158 -12.94 9.02 9.30
C LEU A 158 -14.26 8.92 8.53
N VAL A 159 -14.22 8.25 7.38
CA VAL A 159 -15.37 7.92 6.55
C VAL A 159 -15.47 6.41 6.46
N GLU A 160 -16.59 5.83 6.90
CA GLU A 160 -16.81 4.38 6.79
C GLU A 160 -17.36 3.99 5.42
N VAL A 161 -16.82 2.91 4.88
CA VAL A 161 -17.26 2.29 3.64
C VAL A 161 -17.36 0.77 3.79
N ASP A 162 -18.05 0.13 2.87
CA ASP A 162 -18.09 -1.34 2.74
C ASP A 162 -17.98 -1.69 1.25
N GLU A 163 -16.74 -1.64 0.75
CA GLU A 163 -16.44 -1.82 -0.67
C GLU A 163 -15.42 -2.94 -0.85
N PRO A 164 -15.55 -3.79 -1.88
CA PRO A 164 -14.56 -4.81 -2.18
C PRO A 164 -13.22 -4.16 -2.51
N LEU A 165 -12.14 -4.74 -1.97
CA LEU A 165 -10.80 -4.34 -2.39
C LEU A 165 -10.53 -4.84 -3.81
N PRO A 166 -9.84 -4.05 -4.65
CA PRO A 166 -9.38 -4.53 -5.93
C PRO A 166 -8.46 -5.74 -5.76
N THR A 167 -8.57 -6.69 -6.67
CA THR A 167 -7.72 -7.89 -6.71
C THR A 167 -7.03 -8.00 -8.06
N HIS A 168 -5.93 -8.73 -8.07
CA HIS A 168 -5.23 -9.11 -9.29
C HIS A 168 -5.08 -10.62 -9.32
N GLU A 169 -5.74 -11.27 -10.27
CA GLU A 169 -5.55 -12.70 -10.48
C GLU A 169 -4.21 -12.92 -11.18
N PRO A 170 -3.31 -13.76 -10.63
CA PRO A 170 -2.06 -14.09 -11.29
C PRO A 170 -2.36 -14.80 -12.61
N GLY A 171 -1.66 -14.38 -13.67
CA GLY A 171 -1.72 -15.06 -14.96
C GLY A 171 -1.11 -16.46 -14.91
N PRO A 172 -1.35 -17.29 -15.92
CA PRO A 172 -0.72 -18.61 -16.02
C PRO A 172 0.81 -18.45 -16.08
N LEU A 173 1.52 -19.30 -15.37
CA LEU A 173 2.98 -19.33 -15.39
C LEU A 173 3.47 -19.76 -16.78
N ASP A 174 4.35 -18.97 -17.40
CA ASP A 174 5.05 -19.35 -18.61
C ASP A 174 6.12 -20.42 -18.32
N ASP A 175 6.58 -21.09 -19.38
CA ASP A 175 7.53 -22.21 -19.24
C ASP A 175 8.89 -21.78 -18.70
N VAL A 176 9.33 -20.57 -19.01
CA VAL A 176 10.61 -20.02 -18.50
C VAL A 176 10.53 -19.77 -17.00
N SER A 177 9.46 -19.09 -16.54
CA SER A 177 9.22 -18.85 -15.12
C SER A 177 9.11 -20.16 -14.34
N ARG A 178 8.45 -21.19 -14.91
CA ARG A 178 8.34 -22.52 -14.31
C ARG A 178 9.71 -23.20 -14.17
N GLN A 179 10.52 -23.20 -15.21
CA GLN A 179 11.88 -23.78 -15.16
C GLN A 179 12.77 -23.08 -14.15
N ILE A 180 12.72 -21.73 -14.08
CA ILE A 180 13.44 -20.96 -13.07
C ILE A 180 12.94 -21.33 -11.67
N GLY A 181 11.64 -21.44 -11.49
CA GLY A 181 11.01 -21.84 -10.22
C GLY A 181 11.51 -23.20 -9.73
N GLU A 182 11.52 -24.19 -10.62
CA GLU A 182 12.02 -25.55 -10.33
C GLU A 182 13.50 -25.57 -9.95
N LEU A 183 14.35 -24.82 -10.67
CA LEU A 183 15.78 -24.72 -10.39
C LEU A 183 16.08 -24.07 -9.04
N ILE A 184 15.31 -23.08 -8.64
CA ILE A 184 15.45 -22.41 -7.35
C ILE A 184 14.85 -23.29 -6.25
N GLY A 185 13.65 -23.83 -6.45
CA GLY A 185 12.97 -24.70 -5.49
C GLY A 185 13.78 -25.95 -5.13
N ALA A 186 14.52 -26.51 -6.10
CA ALA A 186 15.43 -27.64 -5.86
C ALA A 186 16.61 -27.29 -4.92
N ARG A 187 16.87 -26.01 -4.66
CA ARG A 187 17.92 -25.54 -3.74
C ARG A 187 17.40 -25.26 -2.33
N ALA A 188 16.10 -25.04 -2.18
CA ALA A 188 15.48 -24.84 -0.88
C ALA A 188 15.48 -26.17 -0.12
N GLN A 189 15.92 -26.12 1.13
CA GLN A 189 15.94 -27.26 2.05
C GLN A 189 14.81 -27.10 3.08
N ASP A 190 14.53 -28.17 3.82
CA ASP A 190 13.70 -28.06 5.00
C ASP A 190 14.28 -27.03 5.96
N ASP A 191 13.41 -26.38 6.73
CA ASP A 191 13.74 -25.32 7.70
C ASP A 191 14.38 -24.07 7.09
N SER A 192 14.36 -23.91 5.75
CA SER A 192 14.84 -22.69 5.10
C SER A 192 13.95 -21.49 5.41
N THR A 193 14.58 -20.31 5.52
CA THR A 193 13.86 -19.03 5.56
C THR A 193 13.81 -18.42 4.15
N LEU A 194 12.61 -18.09 3.70
CA LEU A 194 12.35 -17.53 2.38
C LEU A 194 12.18 -16.01 2.48
N GLN A 195 12.90 -15.27 1.63
CA GLN A 195 12.61 -13.89 1.30
C GLN A 195 12.15 -13.84 -0.16
N LEU A 196 11.00 -13.24 -0.41
CA LEU A 196 10.30 -13.35 -1.68
C LEU A 196 10.06 -11.97 -2.29
N GLY A 197 10.16 -11.87 -3.61
CA GLY A 197 9.54 -10.80 -4.38
C GLY A 197 8.11 -11.15 -4.78
N ILE A 198 7.55 -10.38 -5.70
CA ILE A 198 6.24 -10.60 -6.31
C ILE A 198 6.39 -10.83 -7.82
N GLY A 199 5.42 -11.50 -8.43
CA GLY A 199 5.33 -11.75 -9.85
C GLY A 199 5.60 -13.19 -10.24
N ALA A 200 5.63 -13.48 -11.55
CA ALA A 200 5.61 -14.84 -12.11
C ALA A 200 6.75 -15.74 -11.62
N VAL A 201 7.98 -15.22 -11.48
CA VAL A 201 9.12 -16.02 -11.03
C VAL A 201 9.02 -16.41 -9.55
N PRO A 202 8.80 -15.48 -8.58
CA PRO A 202 8.54 -15.86 -7.20
C PRO A 202 7.36 -16.81 -7.02
N ASP A 203 6.26 -16.60 -7.75
CA ASP A 203 5.09 -17.47 -7.70
C ASP A 203 5.42 -18.88 -8.20
N ALA A 204 6.23 -19.00 -9.27
CA ALA A 204 6.71 -20.28 -9.78
C ALA A 204 7.64 -20.99 -8.77
N VAL A 205 8.49 -20.25 -8.05
CA VAL A 205 9.32 -20.81 -6.97
C VAL A 205 8.43 -21.39 -5.88
N LEU A 206 7.47 -20.62 -5.37
CA LEU A 206 6.54 -21.06 -4.31
C LEU A 206 5.74 -22.30 -4.75
N ALA A 207 5.29 -22.34 -6.01
CA ALA A 207 4.58 -23.47 -6.57
C ALA A 207 5.47 -24.73 -6.67
N SER A 208 6.78 -24.57 -6.80
CA SER A 208 7.74 -25.69 -6.90
C SER A 208 8.13 -26.29 -5.54
N LEU A 209 7.88 -25.59 -4.42
CA LEU A 209 8.18 -26.04 -3.05
C LEU A 209 7.14 -27.05 -2.57
N THR A 210 7.13 -28.25 -3.14
CA THR A 210 6.10 -29.27 -2.90
C THR A 210 6.46 -30.26 -1.79
N GLN A 211 7.74 -30.44 -1.51
CA GLN A 211 8.26 -31.45 -0.59
C GLN A 211 8.85 -30.86 0.71
N GLN A 212 9.27 -29.61 0.68
CA GLN A 212 9.92 -28.94 1.79
C GLN A 212 8.96 -28.76 2.98
N ARG A 213 9.52 -28.81 4.20
CA ARG A 213 8.82 -28.64 5.45
C ARG A 213 9.57 -27.69 6.40
N GLY A 214 8.87 -27.14 7.37
CA GLY A 214 9.46 -26.21 8.35
C GLY A 214 9.90 -24.88 7.75
N LEU A 215 9.36 -24.51 6.57
CA LEU A 215 9.73 -23.27 5.89
C LEU A 215 9.29 -22.06 6.71
N ARG A 216 10.12 -21.03 6.74
CA ARG A 216 9.83 -19.73 7.35
C ARG A 216 9.78 -18.66 6.27
N VAL A 217 8.94 -17.67 6.49
CA VAL A 217 8.82 -16.53 5.55
C VAL A 217 9.20 -15.26 6.28
N TRP A 218 10.17 -14.54 5.72
CA TRP A 218 10.55 -13.20 6.18
C TRP A 218 10.72 -12.32 4.94
N THR A 219 9.70 -11.55 4.64
CA THR A 219 9.61 -10.83 3.38
C THR A 219 8.91 -9.48 3.53
N GLU A 220 9.32 -8.50 2.72
CA GLU A 220 8.64 -7.21 2.60
C GLU A 220 7.28 -7.36 1.91
N MET A 221 7.24 -8.15 0.83
CA MET A 221 6.04 -8.35 0.01
C MET A 221 5.46 -9.75 0.26
N PHE A 222 4.17 -9.80 0.49
CA PHE A 222 3.45 -11.05 0.69
C PHE A 222 2.73 -11.46 -0.59
N SER A 223 2.80 -12.74 -0.96
CA SER A 223 2.07 -13.30 -2.10
C SER A 223 1.18 -14.47 -1.70
N ASP A 224 0.15 -14.73 -2.48
CA ASP A 224 -0.81 -15.83 -2.23
C ASP A 224 -0.17 -17.22 -2.25
N GLY A 225 0.98 -17.37 -2.90
CA GLY A 225 1.74 -18.61 -2.88
C GLY A 225 2.17 -19.03 -1.46
N VAL A 226 2.36 -18.09 -0.54
CA VAL A 226 2.65 -18.39 0.87
C VAL A 226 1.44 -19.00 1.56
N LEU A 227 0.22 -18.58 1.23
CA LEU A 227 -1.02 -19.18 1.73
C LEU A 227 -1.15 -20.65 1.28
N GLU A 228 -0.69 -20.94 0.07
CA GLU A 228 -0.68 -22.31 -0.43
C GLU A 228 0.33 -23.19 0.33
N LEU A 229 1.50 -22.68 0.67
CA LEU A 229 2.45 -23.37 1.55
C LEU A 229 1.84 -23.61 2.93
N HIS A 230 1.11 -22.65 3.48
CA HIS A 230 0.40 -22.79 4.75
C HIS A 230 -0.67 -23.90 4.68
N ARG A 231 -1.49 -23.93 3.60
CA ARG A 231 -2.50 -24.98 3.41
C ARG A 231 -1.92 -26.39 3.30
N ARG A 232 -0.69 -26.50 2.79
CA ARG A 232 0.04 -27.78 2.67
C ARG A 232 0.82 -28.17 3.92
N ASP A 233 0.73 -27.38 4.97
CA ASP A 233 1.49 -27.62 6.22
C ASP A 233 3.02 -27.61 5.99
N ALA A 234 3.47 -26.77 5.07
CA ALA A 234 4.88 -26.64 4.72
C ALA A 234 5.61 -25.59 5.59
N LEU A 235 4.86 -24.67 6.22
CA LEU A 235 5.43 -23.62 7.04
C LEU A 235 5.68 -24.11 8.48
N ASP A 236 6.70 -23.51 9.10
CA ASP A 236 6.96 -23.65 10.54
C ASP A 236 5.85 -22.93 11.31
N ARG A 237 5.11 -23.67 12.17
CA ARG A 237 3.97 -23.13 12.92
C ARG A 237 4.38 -22.34 14.15
N ASP A 238 5.61 -22.52 14.63
CA ASP A 238 6.13 -21.91 15.83
C ASP A 238 6.76 -20.54 15.57
N VAL A 239 6.90 -20.16 14.30
CA VAL A 239 7.48 -18.88 13.87
C VAL A 239 6.42 -18.04 13.16
N PRO A 240 6.21 -16.76 13.57
CA PRO A 240 5.33 -15.85 12.87
C PRO A 240 5.78 -15.63 11.40
N ILE A 241 4.81 -15.44 10.53
CA ILE A 241 5.03 -15.02 9.14
C ILE A 241 5.25 -13.50 9.11
#